data_826817fa3607137a6220f5bfff5ab6d2
#
_entry.id   826817fa3607137a6220f5bfff5ab6d2
#
_cell.length_a   1.000
_cell.length_b   1.000
_cell.length_c   1.000
_cell.angle_alpha   90.00
_cell.angle_beta   90.00
_cell.angle_gamma   90.00
#
_symmetry.space_group_name_H-M   'P 1'
#
loop_
_entity.id
_entity.type
_entity.pdbx_description
1 polymer ?
#
loop_
_entity_poly.entity_id
_entity_poly.type
_entity_poly.pdbx_seq_one_letter_code
_entity_poly.pdbx_strand_id
1 'polypeptide(L)'
;MRLANNLIPMASEERTLILFKPDCVLKNLSGTILQRLLAEGFHLRGMKMMQLTDSLLREHYAHIIDLVIDGEPLFPRLSAFMQSSPVVALILAGPGVVTRVRTILGPTNSQKADKGTIRGDFGTNSMLNICHASDSPENAEIEIRRFFRDDEQF
;
A
#
# COMPACT_ATOMS: atom_id res chain seq x y z
N MET A 1 -37.96 -6.46 -13.37
CA MET A 1 -37.28 -6.22 -12.09
C MET A 1 -36.07 -5.31 -12.35
N ARG A 2 -36.18 -4.02 -12.07
CA ARG A 2 -35.09 -3.06 -12.31
C ARG A 2 -34.12 -3.18 -11.13
N LEU A 3 -32.89 -3.65 -11.40
CA LEU A 3 -31.80 -3.52 -10.45
C LEU A 3 -31.51 -2.02 -10.31
N ALA A 4 -31.81 -1.48 -9.15
CA ALA A 4 -31.44 -0.12 -8.80
C ALA A 4 -29.90 -0.06 -8.75
N ASN A 5 -29.29 0.54 -9.75
CA ASN A 5 -27.89 0.94 -9.72
C ASN A 5 -27.72 2.00 -8.63
N ASN A 6 -27.49 1.60 -7.40
CA ASN A 6 -26.91 2.48 -6.40
C ASN A 6 -25.43 2.68 -6.74
N LEU A 7 -25.17 3.44 -7.79
CA LEU A 7 -23.87 4.05 -8.03
C LEU A 7 -23.72 5.13 -6.96
N ILE A 8 -23.07 4.78 -5.85
CA ILE A 8 -22.60 5.78 -4.89
C ILE A 8 -21.65 6.71 -5.64
N PRO A 9 -21.87 8.04 -5.60
CA PRO A 9 -20.98 8.96 -6.30
C PRO A 9 -19.54 8.77 -5.84
N MET A 10 -18.63 8.53 -6.78
CA MET A 10 -17.20 8.30 -6.55
C MET A 10 -16.48 9.44 -5.80
N ALA A 11 -17.11 10.61 -5.66
CA ALA A 11 -16.52 11.83 -5.10
C ALA A 11 -16.53 11.93 -3.57
N SER A 12 -17.12 10.97 -2.82
CA SER A 12 -17.28 11.06 -1.36
C SER A 12 -16.72 9.86 -0.58
N GLU A 13 -16.19 8.84 -1.26
CA GLU A 13 -15.68 7.63 -0.60
C GLU A 13 -14.21 7.81 -0.25
N GLU A 14 -13.84 7.56 1.02
CA GLU A 14 -12.44 7.58 1.45
C GLU A 14 -11.66 6.48 0.73
N ARG A 15 -10.48 6.83 0.22
CA ARG A 15 -9.61 5.93 -0.52
C ARG A 15 -8.23 5.83 0.12
N THR A 16 -7.52 4.74 -0.14
CA THR A 16 -6.13 4.54 0.26
C THR A 16 -5.32 3.91 -0.86
N LEU A 17 -4.04 4.28 -0.94
CA LEU A 17 -3.07 3.56 -1.76
C LEU A 17 -2.45 2.44 -0.92
N ILE A 18 -2.34 1.26 -1.53
CA ILE A 18 -1.56 0.15 -0.99
C ILE A 18 -0.55 -0.30 -2.03
N LEU A 19 0.68 -0.58 -1.61
CA LEU A 19 1.68 -1.25 -2.44
C LEU A 19 2.00 -2.60 -1.81
N PHE A 20 1.79 -3.68 -2.54
CA PHE A 20 2.39 -4.96 -2.20
C PHE A 20 3.86 -4.91 -2.61
N LYS A 21 4.75 -4.90 -1.63
CA LYS A 21 6.18 -4.70 -1.80
C LYS A 21 6.85 -5.94 -2.42
N PRO A 22 8.12 -5.85 -2.86
CA PRO A 22 8.80 -7.00 -3.45
C PRO A 22 8.78 -8.28 -2.61
N ASP A 23 8.90 -8.18 -1.31
CA ASP A 23 8.83 -9.35 -0.42
C ASP A 23 7.43 -10.01 -0.42
N CYS A 24 6.36 -9.23 -0.53
CA CYS A 24 5.00 -9.76 -0.70
C CYS A 24 4.85 -10.52 -2.02
N VAL A 25 5.30 -9.93 -3.11
CA VAL A 25 5.20 -10.51 -4.46
C VAL A 25 6.05 -11.77 -4.57
N LEU A 26 7.32 -11.72 -4.14
CA LEU A 26 8.26 -12.83 -4.23
C LEU A 26 7.87 -14.02 -3.35
N LYS A 27 7.20 -13.78 -2.24
CA LYS A 27 6.66 -14.84 -1.37
C LYS A 27 5.29 -15.38 -1.83
N ASN A 28 4.78 -14.93 -2.97
CA ASN A 28 3.45 -15.28 -3.49
C ASN A 28 2.28 -14.97 -2.53
N LEU A 29 2.41 -13.92 -1.74
CA LEU A 29 1.41 -13.52 -0.73
C LEU A 29 0.34 -12.58 -1.25
N SER A 30 0.47 -12.04 -2.48
CA SER A 30 -0.42 -11.01 -3.02
C SER A 30 -1.90 -11.42 -2.96
N GLY A 31 -2.22 -12.65 -3.36
CA GLY A 31 -3.61 -13.16 -3.31
C GLY A 31 -4.14 -13.30 -1.88
N THR A 32 -3.33 -13.84 -0.96
CA THR A 32 -3.69 -14.01 0.45
C THR A 32 -3.97 -12.67 1.13
N ILE A 33 -3.13 -11.68 0.88
CA ILE A 33 -3.27 -10.36 1.49
C ILE A 33 -4.42 -9.59 0.89
N LEU A 34 -4.59 -9.64 -0.45
CA LEU A 34 -5.75 -9.05 -1.11
C LEU A 34 -7.07 -9.61 -0.57
N GLN A 35 -7.15 -10.93 -0.41
CA GLN A 35 -8.34 -11.57 0.16
C GLN A 35 -8.63 -11.06 1.58
N ARG A 36 -7.62 -10.94 2.44
CA ARG A 36 -7.79 -10.42 3.81
C ARG A 36 -8.31 -8.99 3.82
N LEU A 37 -7.79 -8.14 2.92
CA LEU A 37 -8.25 -6.75 2.81
C LEU A 37 -9.68 -6.66 2.28
N LEU A 38 -10.03 -7.41 1.24
CA LEU A 38 -11.38 -7.41 0.66
C LEU A 38 -12.42 -8.03 1.60
N ALA A 39 -12.05 -8.97 2.45
CA ALA A 39 -12.93 -9.56 3.46
C ALA A 39 -13.43 -8.53 4.49
N GLU A 40 -12.74 -7.39 4.64
CA GLU A 40 -13.17 -6.28 5.48
C GLU A 40 -14.27 -5.41 4.86
N GLY A 41 -14.71 -5.73 3.65
CA GLY A 41 -15.76 -5.03 2.92
C GLY A 41 -15.28 -3.81 2.13
N PHE A 42 -13.97 -3.65 1.92
CA PHE A 42 -13.43 -2.61 1.06
C PHE A 42 -13.69 -2.89 -0.41
N HIS A 43 -13.85 -1.83 -1.19
CA HIS A 43 -14.03 -1.91 -2.63
C HIS A 43 -12.69 -1.69 -3.35
N LEU A 44 -12.37 -2.56 -4.29
CA LEU A 44 -11.23 -2.39 -5.18
C LEU A 44 -11.56 -1.34 -6.25
N ARG A 45 -10.74 -0.29 -6.35
CA ARG A 45 -10.92 0.84 -7.27
C ARG A 45 -9.82 0.99 -8.30
N GLY A 46 -8.77 0.24 -8.17
CA GLY A 46 -7.65 0.18 -9.11
C GLY A 46 -6.66 -0.87 -8.68
N MET A 47 -6.03 -1.52 -9.63
CA MET A 47 -5.00 -2.53 -9.37
C MET A 47 -4.10 -2.68 -10.57
N LYS A 48 -2.80 -2.66 -10.35
CA LYS A 48 -1.81 -2.96 -11.40
C LYS A 48 -0.50 -3.46 -10.82
N MET A 49 0.19 -4.28 -11.60
CA MET A 49 1.57 -4.67 -11.33
C MET A 49 2.50 -3.73 -12.08
N MET A 50 3.54 -3.22 -11.43
CA MET A 50 4.47 -2.27 -12.03
C MET A 50 5.87 -2.39 -11.47
N GLN A 51 6.88 -2.09 -12.30
CA GLN A 51 8.25 -1.91 -11.87
C GLN A 51 8.44 -0.45 -11.43
N LEU A 52 8.90 -0.26 -10.20
CA LEU A 52 9.19 1.07 -9.68
C LEU A 52 10.50 1.61 -10.27
N THR A 53 10.58 2.93 -10.38
CA THR A 53 11.78 3.65 -10.82
C THR A 53 12.37 4.45 -9.68
N ASP A 54 13.64 4.77 -9.74
CA ASP A 54 14.32 5.62 -8.76
C ASP A 54 13.64 7.00 -8.65
N SER A 55 13.22 7.58 -9.77
CA SER A 55 12.51 8.86 -9.81
C SER A 55 11.19 8.82 -9.03
N LEU A 56 10.38 7.79 -9.24
CA LEU A 56 9.11 7.62 -8.53
C LEU A 56 9.32 7.39 -7.03
N LEU A 57 10.35 6.62 -6.67
CA LEU A 57 10.70 6.36 -5.28
C LEU A 57 11.22 7.61 -4.56
N ARG A 58 12.00 8.47 -5.23
CA ARG A 58 12.43 9.76 -4.66
C ARG A 58 11.25 10.68 -4.36
N GLU A 59 10.27 10.69 -5.23
CA GLU A 59 9.04 11.45 -5.00
C GLU A 59 8.21 10.86 -3.85
N HIS A 60 8.02 9.55 -3.87
CA HIS A 60 7.19 8.86 -2.87
C HIS A 60 7.79 8.90 -1.46
N TYR A 61 9.11 8.78 -1.35
CA TYR A 61 9.85 8.79 -0.10
C TYR A 61 10.61 10.10 0.16
N ALA A 62 10.19 11.21 -0.46
CA ALA A 62 10.84 12.51 -0.31
C ALA A 62 11.01 12.94 1.16
N HIS A 63 10.05 12.61 2.02
CA HIS A 63 10.05 12.94 3.45
C HIS A 63 11.10 12.19 4.28
N ILE A 64 11.71 11.13 3.74
CA ILE A 64 12.76 10.34 4.42
C ILE A 64 14.05 10.22 3.59
N ILE A 65 14.18 11.00 2.51
CA ILE A 65 15.29 10.86 1.55
C ILE A 65 16.67 11.07 2.19
N ASP A 66 16.75 11.94 3.18
CA ASP A 66 17.98 12.28 3.90
C ASP A 66 18.11 11.52 5.25
N LEU A 67 17.20 10.58 5.51
CA LEU A 67 17.21 9.84 6.76
C LEU A 67 18.40 8.88 6.82
N VAL A 68 19.12 8.95 7.94
CA VAL A 68 20.25 8.06 8.26
C VAL A 68 19.84 7.16 9.43
N ILE A 69 20.02 5.85 9.28
CA ILE A 69 19.75 4.85 10.31
C ILE A 69 21.03 4.04 10.53
N ASP A 70 21.49 3.96 11.78
CA ASP A 70 22.72 3.25 12.16
C ASP A 70 23.97 3.72 11.37
N GLY A 71 24.04 5.01 11.08
CA GLY A 71 25.15 5.63 10.35
C GLY A 71 25.08 5.45 8.82
N GLU A 72 24.04 4.80 8.30
CA GLU A 72 23.88 4.54 6.87
C GLU A 72 22.65 5.25 6.29
N PRO A 73 22.75 5.87 5.10
CA PRO A 73 21.58 6.44 4.43
C PRO A 73 20.52 5.36 4.15
N LEU A 74 19.26 5.64 4.53
CA LEU A 74 18.15 4.72 4.35
C LEU A 74 17.74 4.59 2.89
N PHE A 75 17.64 5.71 2.16
CA PHE A 75 17.02 5.74 0.83
C PHE A 75 17.71 4.82 -0.18
N PRO A 76 19.05 4.75 -0.31
CA PRO A 76 19.69 3.83 -1.27
C PRO A 76 19.32 2.37 -1.04
N ARG A 77 19.24 1.93 0.21
CA ARG A 77 18.84 0.55 0.58
C ARG A 77 17.35 0.31 0.28
N LEU A 78 16.51 1.27 0.63
CA LEU A 78 15.07 1.21 0.36
C LEU A 78 14.79 1.18 -1.15
N SER A 79 15.44 2.06 -1.90
CA SER A 79 15.31 2.12 -3.37
C SER A 79 15.75 0.82 -4.04
N ALA A 80 16.89 0.26 -3.64
CA ALA A 80 17.36 -1.03 -4.15
C ALA A 80 16.36 -2.16 -3.85
N PHE A 81 15.84 -2.21 -2.63
CA PHE A 81 14.82 -3.20 -2.25
C PHE A 81 13.52 -3.02 -3.05
N MET A 82 12.99 -1.83 -3.14
CA MET A 82 11.72 -1.56 -3.83
C MET A 82 11.78 -1.77 -5.35
N GLN A 83 12.98 -1.77 -5.93
CA GLN A 83 13.21 -2.06 -7.35
C GLN A 83 13.63 -3.52 -7.62
N SER A 84 13.84 -4.33 -6.59
CA SER A 84 14.33 -5.72 -6.73
C SER A 84 13.31 -6.66 -7.39
N SER A 85 12.04 -6.28 -7.44
CA SER A 85 10.95 -7.00 -8.10
C SER A 85 9.83 -6.01 -8.41
N PRO A 86 8.96 -6.28 -9.39
CA PRO A 86 7.71 -5.55 -9.53
C PRO A 86 6.90 -5.55 -8.24
N VAL A 87 6.12 -4.50 -8.05
CA VAL A 87 5.15 -4.36 -6.95
C VAL A 87 3.74 -4.43 -7.50
N VAL A 88 2.75 -4.68 -6.63
CA VAL A 88 1.34 -4.52 -7.00
C VAL A 88 0.80 -3.28 -6.28
N ALA A 89 0.34 -2.31 -7.06
CA ALA A 89 -0.32 -1.12 -6.56
C ALA A 89 -1.84 -1.31 -6.56
N LEU A 90 -2.50 -0.87 -5.49
CA LEU A 90 -3.95 -1.01 -5.28
C LEU A 90 -4.53 0.31 -4.81
N ILE A 91 -5.76 0.58 -5.25
CA ILE A 91 -6.64 1.58 -4.65
C ILE A 91 -7.78 0.82 -3.96
N LEU A 92 -7.91 0.97 -2.67
CA LEU A 92 -9.06 0.49 -1.91
C LEU A 92 -9.89 1.67 -1.42
N ALA A 93 -11.20 1.49 -1.36
CA ALA A 93 -12.13 2.49 -0.91
C ALA A 93 -13.12 1.92 0.10
N GLY A 94 -13.56 2.76 1.02
CA GLY A 94 -14.55 2.41 2.02
C GLY A 94 -14.52 3.34 3.24
N PRO A 95 -15.53 3.26 4.11
CA PRO A 95 -15.56 4.08 5.32
C PRO A 95 -14.36 3.83 6.22
N GLY A 96 -13.59 4.90 6.53
CA GLY A 96 -12.42 4.83 7.39
C GLY A 96 -11.31 3.90 6.87
N VAL A 97 -11.21 3.72 5.54
CA VAL A 97 -10.30 2.73 4.93
C VAL A 97 -8.85 2.96 5.30
N VAL A 98 -8.38 4.22 5.37
CA VAL A 98 -6.99 4.53 5.71
C VAL A 98 -6.62 3.98 7.08
N THR A 99 -7.38 4.33 8.10
CA THR A 99 -7.13 3.87 9.48
C THR A 99 -7.32 2.37 9.62
N ARG A 100 -8.39 1.82 9.04
CA ARG A 100 -8.70 0.39 9.13
C ARG A 100 -7.64 -0.47 8.46
N VAL A 101 -7.17 -0.10 7.28
CA VAL A 101 -6.08 -0.81 6.59
C VAL A 101 -4.80 -0.79 7.44
N ARG A 102 -4.44 0.34 8.01
CA ARG A 102 -3.24 0.44 8.87
C ARG A 102 -3.34 -0.44 10.11
N THR A 103 -4.52 -0.57 10.69
CA THR A 103 -4.78 -1.51 11.81
C THR A 103 -4.61 -2.97 11.37
N ILE A 104 -5.12 -3.34 10.20
CA ILE A 104 -4.99 -4.69 9.64
C ILE A 104 -3.53 -5.02 9.31
N LEU A 105 -2.76 -4.05 8.81
CA LEU A 105 -1.34 -4.23 8.52
C LEU A 105 -0.50 -4.39 9.78
N GLY A 106 -0.81 -3.68 10.84
CA GLY A 106 0.03 -3.55 12.02
C GLY A 106 1.14 -2.50 11.86
N PRO A 107 1.99 -2.31 12.90
CA PRO A 107 3.02 -1.29 12.92
C PRO A 107 4.09 -1.53 11.83
N THR A 108 4.78 -0.45 11.44
CA THR A 108 5.82 -0.48 10.38
C THR A 108 6.91 -1.51 10.67
N ASN A 109 7.36 -1.61 11.92
CA ASN A 109 8.30 -2.65 12.30
C ASN A 109 7.57 -3.97 12.56
N SER A 110 7.71 -4.92 11.63
CA SER A 110 7.05 -6.23 11.71
C SER A 110 7.43 -7.04 12.95
N GLN A 111 8.61 -6.81 13.52
CA GLN A 111 9.04 -7.48 14.76
C GLN A 111 8.25 -7.03 15.99
N LYS A 112 7.59 -5.88 15.91
CA LYS A 112 6.70 -5.32 16.94
C LYS A 112 5.23 -5.52 16.63
N ALA A 113 4.91 -6.17 15.52
CA ALA A 113 3.54 -6.40 15.08
C ALA A 113 2.97 -7.66 15.72
N ASP A 114 1.74 -7.56 16.20
CA ASP A 114 1.04 -8.69 16.80
C ASP A 114 0.67 -9.75 15.74
N LYS A 115 0.63 -10.99 16.16
CA LYS A 115 0.03 -12.08 15.38
C LYS A 115 -1.42 -11.75 15.06
N GLY A 116 -1.84 -12.07 13.84
CA GLY A 116 -3.16 -11.71 13.30
C GLY A 116 -3.12 -10.45 12.44
N THR A 117 -2.14 -9.56 12.61
CA THR A 117 -1.86 -8.50 11.65
C THR A 117 -1.05 -9.05 10.46
N ILE A 118 -1.16 -8.40 9.31
CA ILE A 118 -0.43 -8.84 8.10
C ILE A 118 1.08 -8.82 8.34
N ARG A 119 1.60 -7.76 8.94
CA ARG A 119 3.03 -7.63 9.23
C ARG A 119 3.51 -8.57 10.34
N GLY A 120 2.65 -8.85 11.33
CA GLY A 120 2.95 -9.82 12.37
C GLY A 120 3.00 -11.25 11.88
N ASP A 121 2.16 -11.59 10.89
CA ASP A 121 2.10 -12.92 10.32
C ASP A 121 3.19 -13.17 9.26
N PHE A 122 3.52 -12.16 8.43
CA PHE A 122 4.32 -12.34 7.23
C PHE A 122 5.54 -11.44 7.11
N GLY A 123 5.62 -10.35 7.86
CA GLY A 123 6.71 -9.39 7.77
C GLY A 123 7.98 -9.86 8.48
N THR A 124 9.11 -9.26 8.11
CA THR A 124 10.42 -9.58 8.67
C THR A 124 10.95 -8.48 9.58
N ASN A 125 10.94 -7.22 9.10
CA ASN A 125 11.48 -6.05 9.82
C ASN A 125 10.78 -4.76 9.38
N SER A 126 11.40 -3.61 9.58
CA SER A 126 10.82 -2.31 9.19
C SER A 126 10.85 -2.02 7.69
N MET A 127 11.71 -2.69 6.92
CA MET A 127 11.83 -2.53 5.47
C MET A 127 11.07 -3.65 4.73
N LEU A 128 11.34 -4.90 5.07
CA LEU A 128 10.66 -6.09 4.55
C LEU A 128 9.38 -6.32 5.38
N ASN A 129 8.39 -5.48 5.17
CA ASN A 129 7.15 -5.43 5.97
C ASN A 129 5.88 -5.57 5.12
N ILE A 130 6.00 -6.19 3.96
CA ILE A 130 4.93 -6.71 3.10
C ILE A 130 4.21 -5.63 2.31
N CYS A 131 3.69 -4.59 2.96
CA CYS A 131 2.88 -3.56 2.32
C CYS A 131 3.29 -2.16 2.76
N HIS A 132 3.17 -1.21 1.83
CA HIS A 132 2.95 0.20 2.14
C HIS A 132 1.44 0.48 2.16
N ALA A 133 1.00 1.37 3.03
CA ALA A 133 -0.33 1.95 3.01
C ALA A 133 -0.25 3.43 3.36
N SER A 134 -1.13 4.23 2.75
CA SER A 134 -1.24 5.67 3.03
C SER A 134 -1.48 5.92 4.52
N ASP A 135 -0.93 7.01 5.05
CA ASP A 135 -1.00 7.35 6.48
C ASP A 135 -2.14 8.32 6.84
N SER A 136 -2.67 9.02 5.84
CA SER A 136 -3.81 9.92 6.00
C SER A 136 -4.66 9.96 4.73
N PRO A 137 -5.94 10.38 4.80
CA PRO A 137 -6.78 10.55 3.62
C PRO A 137 -6.21 11.56 2.61
N GLU A 138 -5.59 12.64 3.09
CA GLU A 138 -4.96 13.67 2.26
C GLU A 138 -3.75 13.10 1.50
N ASN A 139 -2.86 12.40 2.19
CA ASN A 139 -1.71 11.75 1.57
C ASN A 139 -2.13 10.61 0.64
N ALA A 140 -3.21 9.91 0.95
CA ALA A 140 -3.75 8.85 0.10
C ALA A 140 -4.10 9.37 -1.30
N GLU A 141 -4.79 10.52 -1.39
CA GLU A 141 -5.15 11.12 -2.69
C GLU A 141 -3.91 11.59 -3.47
N ILE A 142 -2.89 12.12 -2.80
CA ILE A 142 -1.61 12.49 -3.42
C ILE A 142 -0.90 11.24 -3.94
N GLU A 143 -0.81 10.20 -3.14
CA GLU A 143 -0.16 8.94 -3.51
C GLU A 143 -0.90 8.23 -4.64
N ILE A 144 -2.22 8.19 -4.62
CA ILE A 144 -3.03 7.61 -5.71
C ILE A 144 -2.71 8.29 -7.05
N ARG A 145 -2.68 9.63 -7.10
CA ARG A 145 -2.33 10.36 -8.33
C ARG A 145 -0.90 10.14 -8.78
N ARG A 146 0.01 9.83 -7.87
CA ARG A 146 1.40 9.50 -8.20
C ARG A 146 1.53 8.14 -8.87
N PHE A 147 0.72 7.16 -8.44
CA PHE A 147 0.82 5.78 -8.93
C PHE A 147 -0.18 5.44 -10.05
N PHE A 148 -1.32 6.11 -10.12
CA PHE A 148 -2.41 5.79 -11.04
C PHE A 148 -2.79 6.99 -11.91
N ARG A 149 -2.94 6.74 -13.21
CA ARG A 149 -3.59 7.69 -14.12
C ARG A 149 -5.09 7.72 -13.84
N ASP A 150 -5.79 8.76 -14.32
CA ASP A 150 -7.23 8.90 -14.12
C ASP A 150 -8.02 7.74 -14.74
N ASP A 151 -7.57 7.22 -15.90
CA ASP A 151 -8.19 6.09 -16.60
C ASP A 151 -7.93 4.72 -15.95
N GLU A 152 -7.13 4.66 -14.91
CA GLU A 152 -6.84 3.46 -14.10
C GLU A 152 -7.60 3.45 -12.76
N GLN A 153 -8.43 4.44 -12.50
CA GLN A 153 -9.20 4.61 -11.27
C GLN A 153 -10.70 4.41 -11.54
N PHE A 154 -11.36 3.52 -10.80
CA PHE A 154 -12.73 3.07 -11.06
C PHE A 154 -13.65 3.27 -9.85
#